data_ab643cdb3a3d1c2ab78fbebe687ce328
#
_entry.id   ab643cdb3a3d1c2ab78fbebe687ce328
#
_cell.length_a   1.000
_cell.length_b   1.000
_cell.length_c   1.000
_cell.angle_alpha   90.00
_cell.angle_beta   90.00
_cell.angle_gamma   90.00
#
_symmetry.space_group_name_H-M   'P 1'
#
loop_
_entity.id
_entity.type
_entity.pdbx_description
1 polymer ?
#
loop_
_entity_poly.entity_id
_entity_poly.type
_entity_poly.pdbx_seq_one_letter_code
_entity_poly.pdbx_strand_id
1 'polypeptide(L)'
;GPSGNDPRSMISYNPETLLKYHLYYDAARAYKIPGSDRRNQAQCQTFQVKAGQGNPSTPIKIYGQVLAGQVVPARSYTTNSVNLKLYSAFRYGTVTPSNEEVFANSNTGNNNLIVNSNYENSCLIQSATDIDFGAVEHLNNPLMGYGSIQLACPTGASMQVSLDHGINAQGQQRRMRNVLGDYIRYNLYRD
;
A
#
# COMPACT_ATOMS: atom_id res chain seq x y z
N GLY A 1 13.96 -17.16 -3.01
CA GLY A 1 12.93 -16.83 -3.98
C GLY A 1 13.54 -16.58 -5.34
N PRO A 2 12.82 -16.71 -6.47
CA PRO A 2 13.41 -16.56 -7.79
C PRO A 2 13.97 -15.15 -7.94
N SER A 3 15.28 -15.06 -7.82
CA SER A 3 16.05 -13.87 -8.12
C SER A 3 15.96 -13.63 -9.62
N GLY A 4 15.43 -12.52 -10.04
CA GLY A 4 15.54 -12.09 -11.42
C GLY A 4 14.25 -11.74 -12.14
N ASN A 5 13.08 -11.99 -11.59
CA ASN A 5 11.82 -11.65 -12.22
C ASN A 5 11.26 -10.33 -11.68
N ASP A 6 10.86 -9.46 -12.58
CA ASP A 6 10.04 -8.29 -12.31
C ASP A 6 8.57 -8.63 -12.62
N PRO A 7 7.62 -8.50 -11.69
CA PRO A 7 7.73 -7.93 -10.35
C PRO A 7 8.42 -8.84 -9.33
N ARG A 8 9.09 -8.22 -8.35
CA ARG A 8 9.65 -8.90 -7.19
C ARG A 8 8.55 -9.34 -6.23
N SER A 9 8.87 -10.29 -5.34
CA SER A 9 7.92 -10.79 -4.34
C SER A 9 8.51 -10.71 -2.95
N MET A 10 7.70 -10.23 -2.02
CA MET A 10 7.85 -10.48 -0.58
C MET A 10 7.04 -11.72 -0.22
N ILE A 11 7.48 -12.45 0.78
CA ILE A 11 6.84 -13.68 1.23
C ILE A 11 6.28 -13.51 2.64
N SER A 12 5.13 -14.10 2.87
CA SER A 12 4.61 -14.40 4.20
C SER A 12 4.48 -15.90 4.35
N TYR A 13 4.78 -16.42 5.52
CA TYR A 13 4.71 -17.85 5.82
C TYR A 13 3.42 -18.19 6.57
N ASN A 14 2.96 -19.45 6.43
CA ASN A 14 1.82 -20.06 7.11
C ASN A 14 0.43 -19.45 6.77
N PRO A 15 -0.15 -19.76 5.61
CA PRO A 15 0.45 -20.43 4.46
C PRO A 15 1.36 -19.49 3.66
N GLU A 16 2.23 -20.07 2.85
CA GLU A 16 3.09 -19.28 1.97
C GLU A 16 2.26 -18.44 1.00
N THR A 17 2.49 -17.13 1.02
CA THR A 17 1.79 -16.18 0.16
C THR A 17 2.78 -15.11 -0.31
N LEU A 18 2.65 -14.72 -1.56
CA LEU A 18 3.54 -13.76 -2.20
C LEU A 18 2.84 -12.41 -2.42
N LEU A 19 3.48 -11.34 -1.96
CA LEU A 19 3.06 -9.96 -2.23
C LEU A 19 4.03 -9.34 -3.23
N LYS A 20 3.52 -8.94 -4.40
CA LYS A 20 4.33 -8.41 -5.51
C LYS A 20 4.58 -6.92 -5.36
N TYR A 21 5.80 -6.50 -5.72
CA TYR A 21 6.22 -5.11 -5.64
C TYR A 21 7.26 -4.77 -6.71
N HIS A 22 7.46 -3.47 -6.93
CA HIS A 22 8.55 -2.93 -7.72
C HIS A 22 9.46 -2.04 -6.88
N LEU A 23 10.70 -1.89 -7.31
CA LEU A 23 11.64 -0.91 -6.82
C LEU A 23 11.99 0.08 -7.94
N TYR A 24 12.24 1.34 -7.57
CA TYR A 24 12.51 2.44 -8.49
C TYR A 24 13.69 3.28 -8.03
N TYR A 25 14.36 3.90 -8.99
CA TYR A 25 15.43 4.87 -8.73
C TYR A 25 14.91 6.26 -8.38
N ASP A 26 13.66 6.57 -8.72
CA ASP A 26 13.06 7.89 -8.62
C ASP A 26 11.69 7.89 -7.92
N ALA A 27 11.35 9.02 -7.30
CA ALA A 27 10.07 9.18 -6.60
C ALA A 27 8.87 9.15 -7.54
N ALA A 28 9.03 9.58 -8.79
CA ALA A 28 7.98 9.55 -9.81
C ALA A 28 7.68 8.12 -10.30
N ARG A 29 8.54 7.15 -9.95
CA ARG A 29 8.41 5.74 -10.34
C ARG A 29 8.46 5.52 -11.86
N ALA A 30 9.22 6.37 -12.56
CA ALA A 30 9.43 6.29 -13.99
C ALA A 30 10.49 5.23 -14.35
N TYR A 31 11.50 5.06 -13.51
CA TYR A 31 12.66 4.20 -13.77
C TYR A 31 12.73 3.04 -12.78
N LYS A 32 12.29 1.87 -13.21
CA LYS A 32 12.34 0.64 -12.41
C LYS A 32 13.77 0.16 -12.22
N ILE A 33 14.08 -0.34 -11.02
CA ILE A 33 15.29 -1.11 -10.76
C ILE A 33 15.07 -2.52 -11.27
N PRO A 34 15.82 -2.99 -12.27
CA PRO A 34 15.60 -4.31 -12.85
C PRO A 34 15.82 -5.44 -11.84
N GLY A 35 15.05 -6.52 -11.98
CA GLY A 35 15.09 -7.65 -11.05
C GLY A 35 16.23 -8.62 -11.25
N SER A 36 17.02 -8.50 -12.29
CA SER A 36 18.16 -9.37 -12.63
C SER A 36 19.39 -8.55 -12.97
N ASP A 37 20.49 -9.23 -13.22
CA ASP A 37 21.81 -8.65 -13.55
C ASP A 37 21.83 -7.92 -14.93
N ARG A 38 20.78 -7.16 -15.19
CA ARG A 38 20.64 -6.34 -16.41
C ARG A 38 21.38 -5.03 -16.26
N ARG A 39 22.70 -5.08 -16.34
CA ARG A 39 23.59 -3.91 -16.19
C ARG A 39 23.22 -2.78 -17.14
N ASN A 40 22.82 -3.09 -18.36
CA ASN A 40 22.42 -2.12 -19.38
C ASN A 40 21.14 -1.32 -19.04
N GLN A 41 20.39 -1.72 -18.02
CA GLN A 41 19.21 -1.01 -17.52
C GLN A 41 19.46 -0.30 -16.18
N ALA A 42 20.68 -0.38 -15.65
CA ALA A 42 21.03 0.33 -14.43
C ALA A 42 21.17 1.83 -14.71
N GLN A 43 20.72 2.63 -13.75
CA GLN A 43 20.89 4.08 -13.78
C GLN A 43 22.25 4.46 -13.22
N CYS A 44 23.01 5.27 -13.94
CA CYS A 44 24.28 5.83 -13.47
C CYS A 44 24.05 7.22 -12.88
N GLN A 45 24.69 7.48 -11.74
CA GLN A 45 24.77 8.80 -11.14
C GLN A 45 26.23 9.25 -11.08
N THR A 46 26.48 10.49 -11.39
CA THR A 46 27.83 11.08 -11.36
C THR A 46 27.99 11.93 -10.10
N PHE A 47 29.07 11.72 -9.38
CA PHE A 47 29.46 12.51 -8.23
C PHE A 47 30.83 13.16 -8.48
N GLN A 48 30.97 14.42 -8.14
CA GLN A 48 32.26 15.10 -8.17
C GLN A 48 32.86 15.10 -6.78
N VAL A 49 34.09 14.60 -6.66
CA VAL A 49 34.87 14.61 -5.43
C VAL A 49 36.02 15.58 -5.60
N LYS A 50 36.14 16.58 -4.72
CA LYS A 50 37.27 17.53 -4.74
C LYS A 50 38.47 16.92 -4.02
N ALA A 51 39.65 17.18 -4.53
CA ALA A 51 40.90 16.79 -3.88
C ALA A 51 40.96 17.35 -2.45
N GLY A 52 41.40 16.54 -1.49
CA GLY A 52 41.48 16.92 -0.07
C GLY A 52 40.17 16.78 0.73
N GLN A 53 39.06 16.46 0.10
CA GLN A 53 37.85 16.05 0.81
C GLN A 53 37.87 14.52 0.99
N GLY A 54 37.65 14.07 2.23
CA GLY A 54 37.48 12.64 2.51
C GLY A 54 36.36 12.03 1.65
N ASN A 55 36.22 10.71 1.68
CA ASN A 55 35.19 9.99 0.91
C ASN A 55 33.79 10.55 1.22
N PRO A 56 33.17 11.33 0.32
CA PRO A 56 31.82 11.80 0.54
C PRO A 56 30.86 10.62 0.46
N SER A 57 30.04 10.41 1.48
CA SER A 57 28.92 9.48 1.39
C SER A 57 27.70 10.24 0.87
N THR A 58 27.19 9.82 -0.27
CA THR A 58 25.95 10.36 -0.82
C THR A 58 24.87 9.30 -0.69
N PRO A 59 23.79 9.56 0.05
CA PRO A 59 22.70 8.61 0.19
C PRO A 59 21.96 8.45 -1.15
N ILE A 60 21.83 7.20 -1.61
CA ILE A 60 21.02 6.86 -2.76
C ILE A 60 19.64 6.42 -2.24
N LYS A 61 18.61 7.14 -2.66
CA LYS A 61 17.22 6.77 -2.33
C LYS A 61 16.71 5.70 -3.28
N ILE A 62 16.05 4.69 -2.72
CA ILE A 62 15.34 3.65 -3.45
C ILE A 62 13.88 3.74 -3.06
N TYR A 63 12.99 3.70 -4.04
CA TYR A 63 11.56 3.82 -3.83
C TYR A 63 10.89 2.48 -4.10
N GLY A 64 9.99 2.06 -3.22
CA GLY A 64 9.21 0.83 -3.36
C GLY A 64 7.75 1.12 -3.70
N GLN A 65 7.12 0.21 -4.44
CA GLN A 65 5.68 0.24 -4.68
C GLN A 65 5.12 -1.18 -4.63
N VAL A 66 4.21 -1.43 -3.71
CA VAL A 66 3.38 -2.64 -3.72
C VAL A 66 2.35 -2.51 -4.84
N LEU A 67 2.18 -3.58 -5.62
CA LEU A 67 1.24 -3.56 -6.75
C LEU A 67 -0.20 -3.63 -6.25
N ALA A 68 -1.08 -2.87 -6.88
CA ALA A 68 -2.51 -2.91 -6.60
C ALA A 68 -3.18 -4.19 -7.12
N GLY A 69 -4.40 -4.48 -6.66
CA GLY A 69 -5.24 -5.57 -7.17
C GLY A 69 -4.79 -6.98 -6.76
N GLN A 70 -3.90 -7.12 -5.81
CA GLN A 70 -3.47 -8.43 -5.32
C GLN A 70 -4.44 -8.92 -4.24
N VAL A 71 -4.92 -10.15 -4.39
CA VAL A 71 -5.78 -10.82 -3.41
C VAL A 71 -4.88 -11.65 -2.50
N VAL A 72 -4.46 -11.04 -1.40
CA VAL A 72 -3.54 -11.66 -0.42
C VAL A 72 -4.03 -11.41 0.99
N PRO A 73 -3.78 -12.33 1.95
CA PRO A 73 -4.16 -12.14 3.35
C PRO A 73 -3.47 -10.94 3.99
N ALA A 74 -4.16 -10.29 4.92
CA ALA A 74 -3.57 -9.25 5.75
C ALA A 74 -2.58 -9.85 6.76
N ARG A 75 -1.31 -9.56 6.57
CA ARG A 75 -0.19 -10.01 7.42
C ARG A 75 1.12 -9.34 7.03
N SER A 76 2.18 -9.65 7.76
CA SER A 76 3.51 -9.15 7.42
C SER A 76 4.14 -9.96 6.28
N TYR A 77 4.73 -9.23 5.34
CA TYR A 77 5.46 -9.76 4.19
C TYR A 77 6.90 -9.23 4.22
N THR A 78 7.85 -10.07 3.92
CA THR A 78 9.26 -9.70 3.93
C THR A 78 10.02 -10.33 2.76
N THR A 79 11.13 -9.72 2.37
CA THR A 79 12.12 -10.39 1.52
C THR A 79 13.23 -10.95 2.41
N ASN A 80 13.76 -12.12 2.08
CA ASN A 80 14.93 -12.63 2.78
C ASN A 80 16.16 -11.75 2.52
N SER A 81 16.39 -11.39 1.26
CA SER A 81 17.36 -10.39 0.86
C SER A 81 17.16 -10.00 -0.61
N VAL A 82 17.39 -8.74 -0.92
CA VAL A 82 17.57 -8.24 -2.27
C VAL A 82 19.03 -7.83 -2.40
N ASN A 83 19.81 -8.56 -3.21
CA ASN A 83 21.20 -8.20 -3.45
C ASN A 83 21.27 -6.92 -4.26
N LEU A 84 21.84 -5.89 -3.69
CA LEU A 84 22.21 -4.67 -4.38
C LEU A 84 23.64 -4.80 -4.88
N LYS A 85 23.84 -4.66 -6.18
CA LYS A 85 25.17 -4.59 -6.79
C LYS A 85 25.45 -3.17 -7.21
N LEU A 86 26.56 -2.62 -6.76
CA LEU A 86 27.04 -1.30 -7.13
C LEU A 86 28.25 -1.47 -8.05
N TYR A 87 28.20 -0.84 -9.19
CA TYR A 87 29.32 -0.72 -10.13
C TYR A 87 29.81 0.73 -10.11
N SER A 88 31.11 0.94 -10.08
CA SER A 88 31.68 2.28 -10.04
C SER A 88 32.92 2.38 -10.94
N ALA A 89 33.08 3.52 -11.57
CA ALA A 89 34.30 3.92 -12.25
C ALA A 89 34.61 5.37 -11.87
N PHE A 90 35.87 5.78 -11.92
CA PHE A 90 36.24 7.16 -11.68
C PHE A 90 37.25 7.63 -12.74
N ARG A 91 37.24 8.93 -13.01
CA ARG A 91 38.24 9.64 -13.82
C ARG A 91 38.68 10.90 -13.13
N TYR A 92 39.93 11.28 -13.35
CA TYR A 92 40.43 12.56 -12.90
C TYR A 92 39.99 13.69 -13.86
N GLY A 93 39.71 14.85 -13.31
CA GLY A 93 39.31 16.03 -14.08
C GLY A 93 37.79 16.14 -14.22
N THR A 94 37.33 16.72 -15.34
CA THR A 94 35.89 17.03 -15.57
C THR A 94 35.20 15.99 -16.46
N VAL A 95 35.89 14.95 -16.89
CA VAL A 95 35.34 13.92 -17.77
C VAL A 95 34.60 12.88 -16.94
N THR A 96 33.32 12.66 -17.25
CA THR A 96 32.50 11.61 -16.65
C THR A 96 32.83 10.25 -17.29
N PRO A 97 33.04 9.17 -16.53
CA PRO A 97 33.14 7.82 -17.09
C PRO A 97 31.89 7.46 -17.88
N SER A 98 32.06 6.74 -19.00
CA SER A 98 30.93 6.20 -19.74
C SER A 98 30.24 5.07 -18.96
N ASN A 99 28.99 4.79 -19.28
CA ASN A 99 28.27 3.64 -18.71
C ASN A 99 28.98 2.33 -18.97
N GLU A 100 29.58 2.17 -20.13
CA GLU A 100 30.36 0.98 -20.50
C GLU A 100 31.56 0.79 -19.59
N GLU A 101 32.29 1.88 -19.28
CA GLU A 101 33.41 1.84 -18.33
C GLU A 101 32.96 1.48 -16.92
N VAL A 102 31.80 2.02 -16.47
CA VAL A 102 31.24 1.67 -15.16
C VAL A 102 30.90 0.19 -15.09
N PHE A 103 30.31 -0.36 -16.15
CA PHE A 103 29.90 -1.76 -16.17
C PHE A 103 31.04 -2.75 -16.45
N ALA A 104 32.08 -2.31 -17.15
CA ALA A 104 33.28 -3.12 -17.39
C ALA A 104 34.14 -3.22 -16.13
N ASN A 105 34.01 -2.29 -15.19
CA ASN A 105 34.85 -2.26 -13.99
C ASN A 105 34.38 -3.34 -13.00
N SER A 106 35.34 -4.14 -12.51
CA SER A 106 35.09 -5.22 -11.56
C SER A 106 34.92 -4.75 -10.10
N ASN A 107 35.09 -3.47 -9.82
CA ASN A 107 34.88 -2.92 -8.48
C ASN A 107 33.39 -2.92 -8.15
N THR A 108 32.93 -4.00 -7.56
CA THR A 108 31.54 -4.16 -7.16
C THR A 108 31.42 -4.14 -5.65
N GLY A 109 30.62 -3.22 -5.15
CA GLY A 109 30.09 -3.30 -3.79
C GLY A 109 28.83 -4.14 -3.78
N ASN A 110 28.71 -5.05 -2.84
CA ASN A 110 27.48 -5.83 -2.63
C ASN A 110 26.91 -5.48 -1.26
N ASN A 111 25.60 -5.32 -1.21
CA ASN A 111 24.86 -5.17 0.04
C ASN A 111 23.47 -5.80 -0.09
N ASN A 112 22.87 -6.15 1.03
CA ASN A 112 21.53 -6.72 1.08
C ASN A 112 20.54 -5.65 1.52
N LEU A 113 19.45 -5.53 0.77
CA LEU A 113 18.28 -4.75 1.11
C LEU A 113 17.16 -5.68 1.54
N ILE A 114 16.59 -5.45 2.73
CA ILE A 114 15.39 -6.14 3.18
C ILE A 114 14.21 -5.19 2.90
N VAL A 115 13.19 -5.71 2.22
CA VAL A 115 11.95 -4.98 1.97
C VAL A 115 10.84 -5.65 2.77
N ASN A 116 10.18 -4.87 3.60
CA ASN A 116 9.09 -5.31 4.46
C ASN A 116 7.82 -4.55 4.12
N SER A 117 6.69 -5.22 4.25
CA SER A 117 5.36 -4.60 4.20
C SER A 117 4.48 -5.26 5.26
N ASN A 118 3.80 -4.45 6.05
CA ASN A 118 2.75 -4.93 6.94
C ASN A 118 1.40 -4.55 6.31
N TYR A 119 0.68 -5.58 5.84
CA TYR A 119 -0.66 -5.41 5.31
C TYR A 119 -1.65 -5.74 6.42
N GLU A 120 -2.26 -4.68 6.96
CA GLU A 120 -3.14 -4.79 8.11
C GLU A 120 -4.56 -5.18 7.72
N ASN A 121 -5.23 -5.81 8.66
CA ASN A 121 -6.61 -6.25 8.51
C ASN A 121 -7.55 -5.08 8.82
N SER A 122 -7.72 -4.17 7.87
CA SER A 122 -8.64 -3.05 7.98
C SER A 122 -9.69 -3.09 6.89
N CYS A 123 -10.97 -3.09 7.29
CA CYS A 123 -12.06 -2.87 6.37
C CYS A 123 -12.33 -1.37 6.21
N LEU A 124 -12.69 -0.96 5.01
CA LEU A 124 -13.12 0.40 4.72
C LEU A 124 -14.61 0.40 4.39
N ILE A 125 -15.35 1.35 4.93
CA ILE A 125 -16.72 1.62 4.49
C ILE A 125 -16.59 2.37 3.15
N GLN A 126 -17.00 1.74 2.06
CA GLN A 126 -17.01 2.33 0.73
C GLN A 126 -18.22 3.21 0.50
N SER A 127 -19.38 2.75 0.95
CA SER A 127 -20.62 3.51 0.89
C SER A 127 -21.61 3.02 1.93
N ALA A 128 -22.54 3.90 2.30
CA ALA A 128 -23.73 3.55 3.05
C ALA A 128 -24.90 4.28 2.39
N THR A 129 -26.04 3.60 2.30
CA THR A 129 -27.28 4.21 1.79
C THR A 129 -28.18 4.59 2.95
N ASP A 130 -28.95 5.67 2.77
CA ASP A 130 -29.99 6.04 3.70
C ASP A 130 -31.11 5.00 3.72
N ILE A 131 -31.82 4.91 4.85
CA ILE A 131 -33.04 4.12 4.96
C ILE A 131 -34.21 5.11 4.85
N ASP A 132 -34.92 5.05 3.74
CA ASP A 132 -36.13 5.86 3.50
C ASP A 132 -37.35 5.00 3.70
N PHE A 133 -38.23 5.42 4.61
CA PHE A 133 -39.51 4.75 4.86
C PHE A 133 -40.64 5.27 3.98
N GLY A 134 -40.35 6.22 3.08
CA GLY A 134 -41.32 6.84 2.23
C GLY A 134 -42.29 7.78 2.94
N ALA A 135 -43.28 8.29 2.22
CA ALA A 135 -44.32 9.20 2.72
C ALA A 135 -45.61 8.41 2.93
N VAL A 136 -46.22 8.58 4.11
CA VAL A 136 -47.52 7.98 4.46
C VAL A 136 -48.37 9.00 5.19
N GLU A 137 -49.67 8.96 4.96
CA GLU A 137 -50.63 9.84 5.63
C GLU A 137 -50.89 9.43 7.09
N HIS A 138 -50.85 8.10 7.39
CA HIS A 138 -51.13 7.56 8.70
C HIS A 138 -50.21 6.39 9.03
N LEU A 139 -49.74 6.30 10.28
CA LEU A 139 -48.90 5.25 10.80
C LEU A 139 -49.72 4.11 11.42
N ASN A 140 -50.70 3.61 10.69
CA ASN A 140 -51.57 2.50 11.19
C ASN A 140 -50.89 1.14 11.11
N ASN A 141 -49.88 0.98 10.26
CA ASN A 141 -49.10 -0.23 10.10
C ASN A 141 -47.60 0.08 10.17
N PRO A 142 -46.77 -0.88 10.57
CA PRO A 142 -45.31 -0.73 10.54
C PRO A 142 -44.84 -0.46 9.10
N LEU A 143 -43.96 0.53 8.93
CA LEU A 143 -43.29 0.80 7.67
C LEU A 143 -41.94 0.05 7.67
N MET A 144 -41.60 -0.50 6.52
CA MET A 144 -40.35 -1.20 6.28
C MET A 144 -39.53 -0.42 5.26
N GLY A 145 -38.26 -0.21 5.55
CA GLY A 145 -37.29 0.37 4.63
C GLY A 145 -35.98 -0.41 4.76
N TYR A 146 -35.14 -0.34 3.79
CA TYR A 146 -33.83 -0.98 3.84
C TYR A 146 -32.73 -0.01 3.44
N GLY A 147 -31.55 -0.20 4.00
CA GLY A 147 -30.32 0.44 3.61
C GLY A 147 -29.20 -0.59 3.52
N SER A 148 -28.15 -0.26 2.84
CA SER A 148 -26.98 -1.12 2.68
C SER A 148 -25.70 -0.41 3.10
N ILE A 149 -24.74 -1.17 3.60
CA ILE A 149 -23.38 -0.73 3.87
C ILE A 149 -22.44 -1.57 3.01
N GLN A 150 -21.72 -0.92 2.11
CA GLN A 150 -20.71 -1.59 1.30
C GLN A 150 -19.34 -1.48 1.96
N LEU A 151 -18.70 -2.61 2.17
CA LEU A 151 -17.41 -2.71 2.82
C LEU A 151 -16.37 -3.30 1.85
N ALA A 152 -15.17 -2.75 1.88
CA ALA A 152 -13.99 -3.33 1.24
C ALA A 152 -13.07 -3.88 2.33
N CYS A 153 -12.91 -5.20 2.34
CA CYS A 153 -12.07 -5.88 3.32
C CYS A 153 -10.97 -6.70 2.62
N PRO A 154 -9.78 -6.83 3.22
CA PRO A 154 -8.79 -7.80 2.76
C PRO A 154 -9.29 -9.25 2.86
N THR A 155 -8.74 -10.12 2.02
CA THR A 155 -9.06 -11.55 2.09
C THR A 155 -8.72 -12.13 3.46
N GLY A 156 -9.69 -12.84 4.06
CA GLY A 156 -9.53 -13.44 5.39
C GLY A 156 -9.71 -12.46 6.54
N ALA A 157 -10.16 -11.23 6.28
CA ALA A 157 -10.55 -10.29 7.30
C ALA A 157 -11.80 -10.78 8.04
N SER A 158 -11.80 -10.69 9.36
CA SER A 158 -13.03 -10.73 10.16
C SER A 158 -13.46 -9.31 10.48
N MET A 159 -14.75 -9.06 10.43
CA MET A 159 -15.31 -7.74 10.73
C MET A 159 -16.54 -7.87 11.61
N GLN A 160 -16.80 -6.81 12.36
CA GLN A 160 -18.03 -6.62 13.12
C GLN A 160 -18.58 -5.24 12.81
N VAL A 161 -19.84 -5.17 12.44
CA VAL A 161 -20.56 -3.91 12.23
C VAL A 161 -21.48 -3.70 13.41
N SER A 162 -21.40 -2.53 14.03
CA SER A 162 -22.32 -2.09 15.08
C SER A 162 -22.87 -0.71 14.72
N LEU A 163 -24.09 -0.45 15.13
CA LEU A 163 -24.75 0.83 14.95
C LEU A 163 -25.14 1.37 16.35
N ASP A 164 -24.82 2.61 16.60
CA ASP A 164 -25.28 3.29 17.83
C ASP A 164 -26.80 3.53 17.81
N HIS A 165 -27.31 4.16 18.84
CA HIS A 165 -28.74 4.44 18.94
C HIS A 165 -29.15 5.75 18.23
N GLY A 166 -28.18 6.49 17.66
CA GLY A 166 -28.38 7.76 16.98
C GLY A 166 -28.57 8.94 17.93
N ILE A 167 -28.38 10.15 17.39
CA ILE A 167 -28.36 11.42 18.16
C ILE A 167 -29.70 11.78 18.81
N ASN A 168 -30.82 11.23 18.33
CA ASN A 168 -32.15 11.48 18.84
C ASN A 168 -32.69 10.34 19.73
N ALA A 169 -31.82 9.40 20.12
CA ALA A 169 -32.25 8.27 20.94
C ALA A 169 -32.77 8.68 22.30
N GLN A 170 -33.66 7.87 22.87
CA GLN A 170 -34.08 7.92 24.26
C GLN A 170 -33.74 6.61 24.94
N GLY A 171 -32.65 6.63 25.74
CA GLY A 171 -32.07 5.38 26.19
C GLY A 171 -31.61 4.52 25.01
N GLN A 172 -32.10 3.30 24.92
CA GLN A 172 -31.80 2.39 23.83
C GLN A 172 -32.79 2.49 22.65
N GLN A 173 -33.83 3.28 22.75
CA GLN A 173 -34.83 3.44 21.70
C GLN A 173 -34.37 4.43 20.66
N ARG A 174 -34.20 3.99 19.41
CA ARG A 174 -33.93 4.85 18.26
C ARG A 174 -35.15 5.69 17.87
N ARG A 175 -34.90 6.94 17.53
CA ARG A 175 -35.96 7.87 17.11
C ARG A 175 -35.46 8.78 15.99
N MET A 176 -36.33 9.07 15.04
CA MET A 176 -36.18 10.17 14.09
C MET A 176 -36.87 11.41 14.65
N ARG A 177 -36.35 12.59 14.35
CA ARG A 177 -36.91 13.87 14.75
C ARG A 177 -37.23 14.72 13.53
N ASN A 178 -38.41 15.32 13.52
CA ASN A 178 -38.76 16.33 12.50
C ASN A 178 -38.29 17.73 12.93
N VAL A 179 -38.48 18.73 12.03
CA VAL A 179 -38.07 20.12 12.28
C VAL A 179 -38.90 20.80 13.38
N LEU A 180 -40.10 20.30 13.69
CA LEU A 180 -40.97 20.80 14.73
C LEU A 180 -40.66 20.22 16.13
N GLY A 181 -39.81 19.18 16.18
CA GLY A 181 -39.41 18.57 17.42
C GLY A 181 -40.14 17.27 17.78
N ASP A 182 -41.03 16.79 16.90
CA ASP A 182 -41.74 15.54 17.10
C ASP A 182 -40.87 14.34 16.79
N TYR A 183 -41.16 13.18 17.40
CA TYR A 183 -40.35 12.00 17.33
C TYR A 183 -41.15 10.80 16.84
N ILE A 184 -40.55 10.04 15.91
CA ILE A 184 -41.00 8.72 15.47
C ILE A 184 -39.99 7.69 15.93
N ARG A 185 -40.44 6.60 16.56
CA ARG A 185 -39.62 5.48 16.97
C ARG A 185 -39.37 4.54 15.80
N TYR A 186 -38.17 3.97 15.73
CA TYR A 186 -37.84 2.92 14.76
C TYR A 186 -36.88 1.89 15.35
N ASN A 187 -36.83 0.74 14.71
CA ASN A 187 -35.86 -0.31 15.03
C ASN A 187 -35.06 -0.66 13.77
N LEU A 188 -33.84 -1.15 13.96
CA LEU A 188 -33.02 -1.71 12.90
C LEU A 188 -32.86 -3.21 13.13
N TYR A 189 -32.99 -3.96 12.09
CA TYR A 189 -32.86 -5.42 12.07
C TYR A 189 -31.75 -5.79 11.08
N ARG A 190 -31.13 -6.94 11.30
CA ARG A 190 -30.17 -7.55 10.41
C ARG A 190 -30.85 -8.74 9.74
N ASP A 191 -30.69 -8.89 8.44
CA ASP A 191 -31.07 -10.08 7.70
C ASP A 191 -30.18 -11.27 8.03
#